data_14d502c1bbdfce92e086f1e7b238f43d
#
_entry.id   14d502c1bbdfce92e086f1e7b238f43d
#
_cell.length_a   1.000
_cell.length_b   1.000
_cell.length_c   1.000
_cell.angle_alpha   90.00
_cell.angle_beta   90.00
_cell.angle_gamma   90.00
#
_symmetry.space_group_name_H-M   'P 1'
#
loop_
_entity.id
_entity.type
_entity.pdbx_description
1 polymer ?
#
loop_
_entity_poly.entity_id
_entity_poly.type
_entity_poly.pdbx_seq_one_letter_code
_entity_poly.pdbx_strand_id
1 'polypeptide(L)'
;MGWACSYKLLPDGSRQIISFPIPGDIVGLRSILLRIADHSFSALTDATINPIEGTHIVKCMTEFPRLGAALMWATSRDEAMVVEHLVNIGRRNALERTAHFFMELAERLSLVGLAKETEFTCPLSQYVIADALGLTAIHVNRVLRQLREQKLLTIRKGKVHIHDLNKLRKLAGFQGGYLNSRD
;
A
#
# COMPACT_ATOMS: atom_id res chain seq x y z
N MET A 1 16.28 1.40 -4.58
CA MET A 1 15.08 0.85 -3.90
C MET A 1 14.55 1.94 -2.99
N GLY A 2 13.29 2.32 -3.12
CA GLY A 2 12.77 3.49 -2.40
C GLY A 2 11.29 3.33 -2.10
N TRP A 3 10.77 4.23 -1.27
CA TRP A 3 9.36 4.34 -0.94
C TRP A 3 8.76 5.56 -1.63
N ALA A 4 7.56 5.38 -2.16
CA ALA A 4 6.76 6.44 -2.76
C ALA A 4 5.30 6.32 -2.29
N CYS A 5 4.51 7.34 -2.54
CA CYS A 5 3.07 7.28 -2.35
C CYS A 5 2.34 7.91 -3.54
N SER A 6 1.16 7.39 -3.83
CA SER A 6 0.18 8.07 -4.66
C SER A 6 -0.86 8.73 -3.78
N TYR A 7 -1.27 9.95 -4.11
CA TYR A 7 -2.20 10.72 -3.29
C TYR A 7 -3.06 11.67 -4.12
N LYS A 8 -4.19 12.04 -3.55
CA LYS A 8 -5.04 13.13 -4.04
C LYS A 8 -4.96 14.30 -3.08
N LEU A 9 -4.68 15.48 -3.61
CA LEU A 9 -4.68 16.72 -2.86
C LEU A 9 -6.11 17.28 -2.83
N LEU A 10 -6.54 17.72 -1.65
CA LEU A 10 -7.85 18.33 -1.45
C LEU A 10 -7.74 19.87 -1.47
N PRO A 11 -8.85 20.60 -1.72
CA PRO A 11 -8.83 22.07 -1.81
C PRO A 11 -8.34 22.78 -0.54
N ASP A 12 -8.48 22.14 0.63
CA ASP A 12 -8.02 22.66 1.94
C ASP A 12 -6.53 22.44 2.19
N GLY A 13 -5.80 21.83 1.23
CA GLY A 13 -4.39 21.50 1.34
C GLY A 13 -4.12 20.15 2.03
N SER A 14 -5.13 19.49 2.56
CA SER A 14 -4.99 18.11 3.05
C SER A 14 -4.83 17.14 1.88
N ARG A 15 -4.31 15.95 2.16
CA ARG A 15 -4.18 14.91 1.15
C ARG A 15 -4.68 13.56 1.66
N GLN A 16 -5.24 12.79 0.75
CA GLN A 16 -5.52 11.37 0.96
C GLN A 16 -4.49 10.55 0.20
N ILE A 17 -3.69 9.78 0.91
CA ILE A 17 -2.81 8.79 0.27
C ILE A 17 -3.67 7.59 -0.14
N ILE A 18 -3.49 7.19 -1.40
CA ILE A 18 -4.26 6.11 -2.03
C ILE A 18 -3.48 4.80 -1.94
N SER A 19 -2.18 4.84 -2.22
CA SER A 19 -1.32 3.65 -2.20
C SER A 19 0.14 4.00 -1.90
N PHE A 20 0.89 2.96 -1.52
CA PHE A 20 2.35 2.99 -1.41
C PHE A 20 2.91 2.01 -2.44
N PRO A 21 3.34 2.47 -3.63
CA PRO A 21 4.02 1.62 -4.59
C PRO A 21 5.27 1.00 -3.98
N ILE A 22 5.45 -0.29 -4.19
CA ILE A 22 6.63 -1.06 -3.79
C ILE A 22 7.43 -1.46 -5.04
N PRO A 23 8.69 -1.91 -4.91
CA PRO A 23 9.48 -2.37 -6.05
C PRO A 23 8.74 -3.44 -6.86
N GLY A 24 8.65 -3.21 -8.19
CA GLY A 24 7.91 -4.06 -9.13
C GLY A 24 6.49 -3.58 -9.43
N ASP A 25 5.93 -2.66 -8.66
CA ASP A 25 4.65 -2.06 -9.01
C ASP A 25 4.77 -1.11 -10.20
N ILE A 26 3.75 -1.11 -11.05
CA ILE A 26 3.61 -0.18 -12.16
C ILE A 26 2.72 0.96 -11.72
N VAL A 27 3.20 2.19 -11.87
CA VAL A 27 2.43 3.39 -11.54
C VAL A 27 2.04 4.14 -12.80
N GLY A 28 0.86 4.77 -12.80
CA GLY A 28 0.39 5.61 -13.90
C GLY A 28 -0.26 4.84 -15.05
N LEU A 29 -0.52 3.53 -14.94
CA LEU A 29 -1.13 2.72 -16.01
C LEU A 29 -2.49 3.28 -16.45
N ARG A 30 -3.29 3.83 -15.53
CA ARG A 30 -4.58 4.48 -15.84
C ARG A 30 -4.43 5.65 -16.81
N SER A 31 -3.35 6.41 -16.72
CA SER A 31 -3.14 7.58 -17.57
C SER A 31 -2.97 7.24 -19.05
N ILE A 32 -2.55 6.02 -19.36
CA ILE A 32 -2.41 5.53 -20.73
C ILE A 32 -3.78 5.45 -21.41
N LEU A 33 -4.78 4.91 -20.74
CA LEU A 33 -6.13 4.69 -21.28
C LEU A 33 -7.04 5.89 -21.08
N LEU A 34 -7.03 6.50 -19.89
CA LEU A 34 -7.94 7.59 -19.54
C LEU A 34 -7.41 8.97 -19.95
N ARG A 35 -6.13 9.08 -20.32
CA ARG A 35 -5.45 10.34 -20.67
C ARG A 35 -5.58 11.43 -19.61
N ILE A 36 -5.76 11.03 -18.35
CA ILE A 36 -5.93 11.91 -17.19
C ILE A 36 -4.98 11.47 -16.09
N ALA A 37 -4.19 12.40 -15.55
CA ALA A 37 -3.46 12.22 -14.30
C ALA A 37 -4.30 12.84 -13.18
N ASP A 38 -5.13 12.04 -12.51
CA ASP A 38 -6.08 12.49 -11.50
C ASP A 38 -5.55 12.39 -10.06
N HIS A 39 -4.32 11.97 -9.89
CA HIS A 39 -3.61 11.90 -8.62
C HIS A 39 -2.11 12.14 -8.81
N SER A 40 -1.46 12.49 -7.72
CA SER A 40 -0.03 12.82 -7.70
C SER A 40 0.80 11.67 -7.13
N PHE A 41 2.09 11.65 -7.49
CA PHE A 41 3.09 10.75 -6.90
C PHE A 41 4.17 11.56 -6.21
N SER A 42 4.66 11.07 -5.09
CA SER A 42 5.79 11.65 -4.36
C SER A 42 6.70 10.56 -3.82
N ALA A 43 8.00 10.74 -4.00
CA ALA A 43 8.99 9.92 -3.33
C ALA A 43 9.01 10.26 -1.83
N LEU A 44 9.00 9.26 -0.97
CA LEU A 44 9.12 9.38 0.48
C LEU A 44 10.57 9.14 0.95
N THR A 45 11.33 8.44 0.14
CA THR A 45 12.78 8.22 0.29
C THR A 45 13.43 8.33 -1.10
N ASP A 46 14.76 8.30 -1.16
CA ASP A 46 15.44 8.13 -2.45
C ASP A 46 14.89 6.91 -3.17
N ALA A 47 14.48 7.09 -4.43
CA ALA A 47 13.84 6.06 -5.23
C ALA A 47 14.34 6.07 -6.68
N THR A 48 14.45 4.90 -7.27
CA THR A 48 14.74 4.75 -8.70
C THR A 48 13.47 4.37 -9.43
N ILE A 49 13.13 5.12 -10.48
CA ILE A 49 11.95 4.91 -11.33
C ILE A 49 12.44 4.71 -12.76
N ASN A 50 11.91 3.70 -13.43
CA ASN A 50 12.13 3.46 -14.86
C ASN A 50 10.92 3.96 -15.64
N PRO A 51 11.03 5.06 -16.41
CA PRO A 51 9.93 5.54 -17.24
C PRO A 51 9.69 4.60 -18.41
N ILE A 52 8.42 4.32 -18.70
CA ILE A 52 7.99 3.53 -19.85
C ILE A 52 6.95 4.34 -20.63
N GLU A 53 7.17 4.54 -21.92
CA GLU A 53 6.18 5.22 -22.75
C GLU A 53 4.93 4.35 -22.93
N GLY A 54 3.75 4.97 -22.87
CA GLY A 54 2.47 4.27 -22.99
C GLY A 54 2.33 3.49 -24.31
N THR A 55 2.89 4.00 -25.40
CA THR A 55 2.93 3.33 -26.70
C THR A 55 3.68 2.00 -26.64
N HIS A 56 4.77 1.92 -25.88
CA HIS A 56 5.52 0.68 -25.68
C HIS A 56 4.71 -0.34 -24.88
N ILE A 57 3.95 0.10 -23.88
CA ILE A 57 3.07 -0.80 -23.11
C ILE A 57 2.02 -1.43 -24.02
N VAL A 58 1.34 -0.63 -24.85
CA VAL A 58 0.33 -1.13 -25.79
C VAL A 58 0.95 -2.12 -26.79
N LYS A 59 2.12 -1.79 -27.36
CA LYS A 59 2.85 -2.70 -28.25
C LYS A 59 3.22 -4.00 -27.56
N CYS A 60 3.76 -3.94 -26.34
CA CYS A 60 4.09 -5.13 -25.56
C CYS A 60 2.87 -6.03 -25.30
N MET A 61 1.70 -5.45 -25.05
CA MET A 61 0.47 -6.23 -24.82
C MET A 61 0.07 -7.04 -26.07
N THR A 62 0.30 -6.51 -27.27
CA THR A 62 -0.01 -7.21 -28.54
C THR A 62 1.04 -8.26 -28.91
N GLU A 63 2.32 -7.96 -28.67
CA GLU A 63 3.43 -8.86 -29.01
C GLU A 63 3.62 -9.98 -27.96
N PHE A 64 3.31 -9.71 -26.72
CA PHE A 64 3.48 -10.63 -25.59
C PHE A 64 2.17 -10.79 -24.79
N PRO A 65 1.22 -11.63 -25.21
CA PRO A 65 -0.08 -11.77 -24.56
C PRO A 65 0.00 -12.11 -23.05
N ARG A 66 1.03 -12.86 -22.65
CA ARG A 66 1.27 -13.16 -21.22
C ARG A 66 1.59 -11.92 -20.40
N LEU A 67 2.32 -10.95 -20.96
CA LEU A 67 2.57 -9.66 -20.32
C LEU A 67 1.27 -8.85 -20.23
N GLY A 68 0.44 -8.88 -21.27
CA GLY A 68 -0.90 -8.27 -21.23
C GLY A 68 -1.74 -8.83 -20.10
N ALA A 69 -1.78 -10.15 -19.92
CA ALA A 69 -2.47 -10.79 -18.81
C ALA A 69 -1.91 -10.38 -17.45
N ALA A 70 -0.58 -10.27 -17.29
CA ALA A 70 0.06 -9.83 -16.06
C ALA A 70 -0.28 -8.35 -15.73
N LEU A 71 -0.37 -7.48 -16.73
CA LEU A 71 -0.77 -6.09 -16.55
C LEU A 71 -2.25 -5.97 -16.12
N MET A 72 -3.13 -6.79 -16.72
CA MET A 72 -4.54 -6.86 -16.29
C MET A 72 -4.66 -7.36 -14.85
N TRP A 73 -3.91 -8.40 -14.49
CA TRP A 73 -3.87 -8.88 -13.11
C TRP A 73 -3.39 -7.80 -12.15
N ALA A 74 -2.31 -7.09 -12.46
CA ALA A 74 -1.79 -6.00 -11.62
C ALA A 74 -2.84 -4.91 -11.41
N THR A 75 -3.56 -4.51 -12.47
CA THR A 75 -4.63 -3.51 -12.38
C THR A 75 -5.80 -4.00 -11.52
N SER A 76 -6.21 -5.27 -11.67
CA SER A 76 -7.27 -5.86 -10.87
C SER A 76 -6.88 -5.97 -9.39
N ARG A 77 -5.60 -6.29 -9.09
CA ARG A 77 -5.07 -6.28 -7.73
C ARG A 77 -5.11 -4.87 -7.14
N ASP A 78 -4.72 -3.85 -7.91
CA ASP A 78 -4.74 -2.47 -7.45
C ASP A 78 -6.18 -2.00 -7.17
N GLU A 79 -7.15 -2.37 -8.01
CA GLU A 79 -8.57 -2.14 -7.77
C GLU A 79 -9.03 -2.81 -6.47
N ALA A 80 -8.71 -4.08 -6.27
CA ALA A 80 -9.07 -4.82 -5.06
C ALA A 80 -8.47 -4.19 -3.79
N MET A 81 -7.23 -3.69 -3.85
CA MET A 81 -6.63 -2.93 -2.75
C MET A 81 -7.42 -1.64 -2.45
N VAL A 82 -7.84 -0.90 -3.48
CA VAL A 82 -8.65 0.32 -3.29
C VAL A 82 -10.01 -0.01 -2.65
N VAL A 83 -10.64 -1.12 -3.04
CA VAL A 83 -11.89 -1.61 -2.39
C VAL A 83 -11.65 -1.90 -0.90
N GLU A 84 -10.56 -2.60 -0.55
CA GLU A 84 -10.22 -2.86 0.85
C GLU A 84 -9.91 -1.56 1.63
N HIS A 85 -9.25 -0.58 1.00
CA HIS A 85 -9.02 0.73 1.61
C HIS A 85 -10.32 1.49 1.83
N LEU A 86 -11.29 1.38 0.92
CA LEU A 86 -12.64 1.96 1.11
C LEU A 86 -13.35 1.32 2.31
N VAL A 87 -13.30 -0.01 2.43
CA VAL A 87 -13.85 -0.73 3.58
C VAL A 87 -13.13 -0.32 4.87
N ASN A 88 -11.80 -0.17 4.82
CA ASN A 88 -11.00 0.31 5.94
C ASN A 88 -11.49 1.67 6.45
N ILE A 89 -11.65 2.63 5.55
CA ILE A 89 -12.04 4.01 5.92
C ILE A 89 -13.50 4.05 6.36
N GLY A 90 -14.38 3.29 5.69
CA GLY A 90 -15.81 3.38 5.89
C GLY A 90 -16.37 2.53 7.04
N ARG A 91 -15.68 1.44 7.43
CA ARG A 91 -16.30 0.44 8.34
C ARG A 91 -15.41 0.00 9.49
N ARG A 92 -14.08 -0.03 9.33
CA ARG A 92 -13.18 -0.48 10.40
C ARG A 92 -12.87 0.67 11.36
N ASN A 93 -12.79 0.38 12.65
CA ASN A 93 -12.31 1.36 13.62
C ASN A 93 -10.80 1.63 13.42
N ALA A 94 -10.26 2.65 14.09
CA ALA A 94 -8.88 3.09 13.87
C ALA A 94 -7.84 2.01 14.21
N LEU A 95 -8.10 1.15 15.19
CA LEU A 95 -7.20 0.07 15.59
C LEU A 95 -7.18 -1.04 14.53
N GLU A 96 -8.35 -1.48 14.10
CA GLU A 96 -8.53 -2.48 13.03
C GLU A 96 -7.94 -1.99 11.70
N ARG A 97 -8.21 -0.74 11.33
CA ARG A 97 -7.73 -0.08 10.12
C ARG A 97 -6.20 -0.01 10.09
N THR A 98 -5.59 0.36 11.21
CA THR A 98 -4.13 0.43 11.33
C THR A 98 -3.51 -0.97 11.29
N ALA A 99 -4.12 -1.94 11.96
CA ALA A 99 -3.68 -3.33 11.90
C ALA A 99 -3.74 -3.88 10.47
N HIS A 100 -4.84 -3.63 9.74
CA HIS A 100 -5.01 -4.03 8.35
C HIS A 100 -3.94 -3.44 7.44
N PHE A 101 -3.67 -2.15 7.58
CA PHE A 101 -2.65 -1.45 6.82
C PHE A 101 -1.27 -2.13 6.95
N PHE A 102 -0.84 -2.47 8.16
CA PHE A 102 0.45 -3.13 8.36
C PHE A 102 0.46 -4.59 7.90
N MET A 103 -0.67 -5.29 7.99
CA MET A 103 -0.81 -6.64 7.45
C MET A 103 -0.71 -6.65 5.92
N GLU A 104 -1.38 -5.71 5.24
CA GLU A 104 -1.30 -5.57 3.79
C GLU A 104 0.13 -5.24 3.33
N LEU A 105 0.80 -4.29 3.99
CA LEU A 105 2.19 -3.96 3.67
C LEU A 105 3.13 -5.14 3.89
N ALA A 106 2.99 -5.88 4.99
CA ALA A 106 3.80 -7.06 5.27
C ALA A 106 3.65 -8.11 4.17
N GLU A 107 2.41 -8.43 3.78
CA GLU A 107 2.11 -9.39 2.73
C GLU A 107 2.71 -8.95 1.39
N ARG A 108 2.45 -7.72 0.95
CA ARG A 108 2.97 -7.18 -0.31
C ARG A 108 4.49 -7.16 -0.37
N LEU A 109 5.15 -6.72 0.70
CA LEU A 109 6.61 -6.69 0.77
C LEU A 109 7.20 -8.11 0.80
N SER A 110 6.51 -9.06 1.41
CA SER A 110 6.92 -10.47 1.42
C SER A 110 6.92 -11.08 0.01
N LEU A 111 5.90 -10.77 -0.80
CA LEU A 111 5.78 -11.24 -2.20
C LEU A 111 6.98 -10.83 -3.07
N VAL A 112 7.63 -9.73 -2.75
CA VAL A 112 8.81 -9.22 -3.49
C VAL A 112 10.12 -9.42 -2.72
N GLY A 113 10.12 -10.24 -1.66
CA GLY A 113 11.31 -10.58 -0.88
C GLY A 113 11.86 -9.45 -0.01
N LEU A 114 11.05 -8.42 0.30
CA LEU A 114 11.43 -7.24 1.09
C LEU A 114 10.93 -7.27 2.53
N ALA A 115 10.20 -8.29 2.89
CA ALA A 115 9.79 -8.56 4.27
C ALA A 115 10.09 -10.01 4.65
N LYS A 116 10.37 -10.23 5.91
CA LYS A 116 10.19 -11.52 6.58
C LYS A 116 8.76 -11.55 7.11
N GLU A 117 8.26 -12.74 7.48
CA GLU A 117 6.86 -12.89 7.94
C GLU A 117 6.45 -11.89 9.04
N THR A 118 7.38 -11.51 9.91
CA THR A 118 7.11 -10.69 11.09
C THR A 118 7.92 -9.40 11.15
N GLU A 119 8.76 -9.13 10.15
CA GLU A 119 9.61 -7.93 10.16
C GLU A 119 9.79 -7.34 8.76
N PHE A 120 9.65 -6.01 8.66
CA PHE A 120 9.95 -5.27 7.44
C PHE A 120 10.35 -3.81 7.71
N THR A 121 11.07 -3.21 6.77
CA THR A 121 11.39 -1.79 6.81
C THR A 121 10.19 -0.96 6.38
N CYS A 122 9.82 0.03 7.19
CA CYS A 122 8.71 0.95 6.93
C CYS A 122 9.12 2.37 7.37
N PRO A 123 9.69 3.19 6.48
CA PRO A 123 10.17 4.53 6.81
C PRO A 123 9.04 5.57 6.83
N LEU A 124 7.80 5.14 7.00
CA LEU A 124 6.63 6.02 6.99
C LEU A 124 6.51 6.77 8.32
N SER A 125 6.41 8.08 8.24
CA SER A 125 6.10 8.91 9.40
C SER A 125 4.64 8.73 9.84
N GLN A 126 4.33 9.10 11.08
CA GLN A 126 2.95 9.07 11.58
C GLN A 126 2.01 10.00 10.78
N TYR A 127 2.52 11.08 10.21
CA TYR A 127 1.75 11.97 9.32
C TYR A 127 1.38 11.24 8.03
N VAL A 128 2.34 10.56 7.40
CA VAL A 128 2.11 9.79 6.18
C VAL A 128 1.12 8.64 6.41
N ILE A 129 1.24 7.95 7.55
CA ILE A 129 0.27 6.90 7.94
C ILE A 129 -1.11 7.51 8.19
N ALA A 130 -1.17 8.67 8.82
CA ALA A 130 -2.43 9.38 9.08
C ALA A 130 -3.14 9.76 7.77
N ASP A 131 -2.40 10.34 6.82
CA ASP A 131 -2.91 10.70 5.48
C ASP A 131 -3.43 9.47 4.70
N ALA A 132 -2.85 8.28 4.93
CA ALA A 132 -3.31 7.05 4.30
C ALA A 132 -4.58 6.48 4.96
N LEU A 133 -4.67 6.62 6.29
CA LEU A 133 -5.74 6.02 7.07
C LEU A 133 -6.94 6.96 7.32
N GLY A 134 -6.89 8.22 6.87
CA GLY A 134 -7.91 9.20 7.19
C GLY A 134 -7.99 9.49 8.70
N LEU A 135 -6.83 9.58 9.35
CA LEU A 135 -6.68 9.83 10.78
C LEU A 135 -5.82 11.07 11.02
N THR A 136 -5.75 11.56 12.24
CA THR A 136 -4.72 12.52 12.65
C THR A 136 -3.46 11.79 13.12
N ALA A 137 -2.29 12.42 13.02
CA ALA A 137 -1.03 11.85 13.50
C ALA A 137 -1.08 11.53 15.01
N ILE A 138 -1.78 12.35 15.80
CA ILE A 138 -2.01 12.11 17.24
C ILE A 138 -2.82 10.82 17.45
N HIS A 139 -3.85 10.61 16.62
CA HIS A 139 -4.66 9.39 16.68
C HIS A 139 -3.85 8.15 16.28
N VAL A 140 -3.06 8.25 15.21
CA VAL A 140 -2.14 7.17 14.80
C VAL A 140 -1.18 6.81 15.93
N ASN A 141 -0.58 7.80 16.59
CA ASN A 141 0.32 7.58 17.72
C ASN A 141 -0.37 6.79 18.84
N ARG A 142 -1.59 7.18 19.20
CA ARG A 142 -2.39 6.48 20.23
C ARG A 142 -2.69 5.03 19.84
N VAL A 143 -3.06 4.79 18.57
CA VAL A 143 -3.34 3.45 18.06
C VAL A 143 -2.07 2.58 18.04
N LEU A 144 -0.94 3.12 17.58
CA LEU A 144 0.34 2.39 17.60
C LEU A 144 0.78 2.04 19.02
N ARG A 145 0.50 2.92 19.98
CA ARG A 145 0.72 2.63 21.40
C ARG A 145 -0.16 1.47 21.88
N GLN A 146 -1.45 1.46 21.53
CA GLN A 146 -2.36 0.35 21.87
C GLN A 146 -1.89 -0.98 21.28
N LEU A 147 -1.50 -1.01 19.98
CA LEU A 147 -0.96 -2.21 19.35
C LEU A 147 0.29 -2.73 20.06
N ARG A 148 1.16 -1.83 20.52
CA ARG A 148 2.36 -2.18 21.29
C ARG A 148 2.02 -2.73 22.68
N GLU A 149 1.11 -2.10 23.39
CA GLU A 149 0.67 -2.52 24.75
C GLU A 149 0.00 -3.90 24.70
N GLN A 150 -0.74 -4.19 23.61
CA GLN A 150 -1.32 -5.50 23.34
C GLN A 150 -0.30 -6.53 22.80
N LYS A 151 0.98 -6.16 22.67
CA LYS A 151 2.05 -7.01 22.13
C LYS A 151 1.74 -7.56 20.74
N LEU A 152 1.08 -6.79 19.89
CA LEU A 152 0.74 -7.17 18.53
C LEU A 152 1.76 -6.66 17.53
N LEU A 153 2.14 -5.38 17.62
CA LEU A 153 3.04 -4.73 16.68
C LEU A 153 3.83 -3.61 17.36
N THR A 154 5.09 -3.44 16.95
CA THR A 154 5.90 -2.27 17.30
C THR A 154 6.59 -1.70 16.07
N ILE A 155 6.78 -0.38 16.09
CA ILE A 155 7.60 0.34 15.11
C ILE A 155 8.76 0.97 15.86
N ARG A 156 9.99 0.64 15.45
CA ARG A 156 11.20 1.23 16.01
C ARG A 156 12.22 1.50 14.90
N LYS A 157 12.76 2.72 14.85
CA LYS A 157 13.80 3.12 13.89
C LYS A 157 13.46 2.75 12.44
N GLY A 158 12.21 2.98 12.00
CA GLY A 158 11.77 2.66 10.64
C GLY A 158 11.61 1.17 10.34
N LYS A 159 11.54 0.32 11.36
CA LYS A 159 11.25 -1.12 11.23
C LYS A 159 9.96 -1.46 11.97
N VAL A 160 9.12 -2.25 11.32
CA VAL A 160 7.93 -2.86 11.90
C VAL A 160 8.27 -4.27 12.37
N HIS A 161 7.87 -4.59 13.58
CA HIS A 161 7.96 -5.95 14.15
C HIS A 161 6.56 -6.38 14.56
N ILE A 162 6.07 -7.46 13.95
CA ILE A 162 4.80 -8.11 14.30
C ILE A 162 5.11 -9.19 15.32
N HIS A 163 4.57 -9.07 16.53
CA HIS A 163 4.84 -10.00 17.63
C HIS A 163 3.88 -11.19 17.66
N ASP A 164 2.63 -10.98 17.21
CA ASP A 164 1.62 -12.03 17.12
C ASP A 164 0.84 -11.86 15.80
N LEU A 165 1.31 -12.57 14.78
CA LEU A 165 0.76 -12.48 13.42
C LEU A 165 -0.71 -12.92 13.37
N ASN A 166 -1.06 -13.99 14.07
CA ASN A 166 -2.41 -14.55 14.05
C ASN A 166 -3.42 -13.63 14.73
N LYS A 167 -3.07 -13.07 15.88
CA LYS A 167 -3.94 -12.11 16.56
C LYS A 167 -4.05 -10.80 15.79
N LEU A 168 -2.96 -10.30 15.20
CA LEU A 168 -2.98 -9.10 14.38
C LEU A 168 -3.85 -9.30 13.14
N ARG A 169 -3.72 -10.43 12.45
CA ARG A 169 -4.56 -10.81 11.29
C ARG A 169 -6.04 -10.86 11.66
N LYS A 170 -6.36 -11.48 12.81
CA LYS A 170 -7.74 -11.56 13.32
C LYS A 170 -8.30 -10.17 13.69
N LEU A 171 -7.52 -9.34 14.38
CA LEU A 171 -7.91 -7.96 14.72
C LEU A 171 -8.16 -7.13 13.47
N ALA A 172 -7.30 -7.25 12.47
CA ALA A 172 -7.40 -6.55 11.19
C ALA A 172 -8.58 -7.02 10.33
N GLY A 173 -9.13 -8.21 10.57
CA GLY A 173 -10.03 -8.89 9.65
C GLY A 173 -9.37 -9.11 8.27
N PHE A 174 -8.03 -9.35 8.26
CA PHE A 174 -7.24 -9.37 7.04
C PHE A 174 -7.32 -10.70 6.33
N GLN A 175 -7.71 -10.66 5.06
CA GLN A 175 -7.76 -11.80 4.15
C GLN A 175 -6.94 -11.44 2.90
N GLY A 176 -5.69 -11.89 2.83
CA GLY A 176 -4.73 -11.49 1.78
C GLY A 176 -4.98 -12.07 0.39
N GLY A 177 -6.08 -12.80 0.17
CA GLY A 177 -6.35 -13.47 -1.11
C GLY A 177 -6.43 -12.54 -2.32
N TYR A 178 -6.70 -11.27 -2.13
CA TYR A 178 -6.73 -10.27 -3.20
C TYR A 178 -5.33 -9.81 -3.65
N LEU A 179 -4.29 -10.12 -2.90
CA LEU A 179 -2.90 -9.74 -3.21
C LEU A 179 -2.17 -10.78 -4.04
N ASN A 180 -2.65 -12.03 -4.05
CA ASN A 180 -1.99 -13.16 -4.66
C ASN A 180 -2.72 -13.62 -5.94
N SER A 181 -1.99 -13.90 -7.02
CA SER A 181 -2.56 -14.70 -8.11
C SER A 181 -2.86 -16.09 -7.56
N ARG A 182 -4.07 -16.58 -7.75
CA ARG A 182 -4.31 -18.01 -7.66
C ARG A 182 -3.64 -18.63 -8.89
N ASP A 183 -2.72 -19.55 -8.65
CA ASP A 183 -2.13 -20.41 -9.69
C ASP A 183 -3.23 -21.14 -10.47
#